data_0a12621cf535df1d50a22c56919182d2
#
_entry.id   0a12621cf535df1d50a22c56919182d2
#
_cell.length_a   1.000
_cell.length_b   1.000
_cell.length_c   1.000
_cell.angle_alpha   90.00
_cell.angle_beta   90.00
_cell.angle_gamma   90.00
#
_symmetry.space_group_name_H-M   'P 1'
#
loop_
_entity.id
_entity.type
_entity.pdbx_description
1 polymer ?
#
loop_
_entity_poly.entity_id
_entity_poly.type
_entity_poly.pdbx_seq_one_letter_code
_entity_poly.pdbx_strand_id
1 'polypeptide(L)'
;TVPFPDYIKNVASSEIYPTWPEAAIRANIYAQITYALNRIFNEFYRSQGYDFDITSTTQYDQTYIKGRDIYENISRIVDEIFNNYVVRQGRVDPFFTAYCNGTTTVCDGLSQWETVALAEQGLTPYQILQKFYGQDIGILENVPISANVPSYPGAALRLGDAGNTVKTIQLELNRIADNYPAIPKIEPADGVFDIATEN
;
A
#
# COMPACT_ATOMS: atom_id res chain seq x y z
N THR A 1 -14.01 -6.64 -8.25
CA THR A 1 -12.98 -6.70 -7.19
C THR A 1 -11.89 -7.66 -7.63
N VAL A 2 -10.64 -7.34 -7.36
CA VAL A 2 -9.46 -8.15 -7.66
C VAL A 2 -8.65 -8.29 -6.37
N PRO A 3 -8.11 -9.47 -6.03
CA PRO A 3 -7.19 -9.63 -4.91
C PRO A 3 -6.01 -8.67 -5.02
N PHE A 4 -5.55 -8.11 -3.91
CA PHE A 4 -4.51 -7.08 -3.93
C PHE A 4 -3.19 -7.54 -4.59
N PRO A 5 -2.66 -8.74 -4.31
CA PRO A 5 -1.45 -9.21 -4.99
C PRO A 5 -1.65 -9.34 -6.51
N ASP A 6 -2.81 -9.84 -6.96
CA ASP A 6 -3.11 -9.99 -8.39
C ASP A 6 -3.24 -8.62 -9.08
N TYR A 7 -3.79 -7.63 -8.38
CA TYR A 7 -3.83 -6.26 -8.85
C TYR A 7 -2.41 -5.72 -9.08
N ILE A 8 -1.51 -5.85 -8.10
CA ILE A 8 -0.13 -5.36 -8.20
C ILE A 8 0.66 -6.11 -9.28
N LYS A 9 0.49 -7.44 -9.41
CA LYS A 9 1.11 -8.22 -10.49
C LYS A 9 0.72 -7.69 -11.87
N ASN A 10 -0.56 -7.37 -12.04
CA ASN A 10 -1.08 -6.82 -13.28
C ASN A 10 -0.53 -5.42 -13.56
N VAL A 11 -0.58 -4.52 -12.59
CA VAL A 11 -0.02 -3.16 -12.71
C VAL A 11 1.46 -3.21 -13.06
N ALA A 12 2.26 -3.96 -12.30
CA ALA A 12 3.69 -4.06 -12.54
C ALA A 12 4.01 -4.64 -13.93
N SER A 13 3.30 -5.70 -14.34
CA SER A 13 3.46 -6.26 -15.69
C SER A 13 2.97 -5.33 -16.80
N SER A 14 2.16 -4.30 -16.47
CA SER A 14 1.66 -3.31 -17.43
C SER A 14 2.56 -2.09 -17.57
N GLU A 15 3.32 -1.75 -16.54
CA GLU A 15 4.04 -0.47 -16.45
C GLU A 15 5.55 -0.60 -16.53
N ILE A 16 6.13 -1.75 -16.13
CA ILE A 16 7.58 -1.97 -16.12
C ILE A 16 7.97 -3.24 -16.89
N TYR A 17 9.25 -3.37 -17.21
CA TYR A 17 9.75 -4.47 -18.03
C TYR A 17 10.38 -5.58 -17.17
N PRO A 18 10.09 -6.86 -17.48
CA PRO A 18 10.65 -8.00 -16.73
C PRO A 18 12.17 -8.16 -16.95
N THR A 19 12.73 -7.50 -17.96
CA THR A 19 14.16 -7.53 -18.28
C THR A 19 15.00 -6.51 -17.53
N TRP A 20 14.38 -5.65 -16.74
CA TRP A 20 15.10 -4.66 -15.93
C TRP A 20 15.88 -5.33 -14.78
N PRO A 21 16.92 -4.68 -14.25
CA PRO A 21 17.60 -5.15 -13.05
C PRO A 21 16.61 -5.36 -11.90
N GLU A 22 16.77 -6.44 -11.12
CA GLU A 22 15.82 -6.79 -10.06
C GLU A 22 15.65 -5.67 -9.02
N ALA A 23 16.73 -4.93 -8.72
CA ALA A 23 16.64 -3.80 -7.78
C ALA A 23 15.71 -2.68 -8.31
N ALA A 24 15.70 -2.42 -9.61
CA ALA A 24 14.78 -1.48 -10.25
C ALA A 24 13.34 -2.01 -10.21
N ILE A 25 13.13 -3.28 -10.55
CA ILE A 25 11.80 -3.92 -10.49
C ILE A 25 11.24 -3.83 -9.08
N ARG A 26 12.01 -4.21 -8.05
CA ARG A 26 11.59 -4.15 -6.65
C ARG A 26 11.25 -2.72 -6.20
N ALA A 27 12.07 -1.74 -6.53
CA ALA A 27 11.81 -0.34 -6.18
C ALA A 27 10.50 0.16 -6.79
N ASN A 28 10.24 -0.16 -8.06
CA ASN A 28 8.98 0.17 -8.72
C ASN A 28 7.78 -0.53 -8.09
N ILE A 29 7.90 -1.83 -7.76
CA ILE A 29 6.82 -2.59 -7.11
C ILE A 29 6.52 -2.02 -5.73
N TYR A 30 7.53 -1.67 -4.93
CA TYR A 30 7.31 -0.96 -3.65
C TYR A 30 6.52 0.34 -3.83
N ALA A 31 6.88 1.13 -4.84
CA ALA A 31 6.16 2.37 -5.14
C ALA A 31 4.70 2.08 -5.56
N GLN A 32 4.47 1.09 -6.41
CA GLN A 32 3.14 0.70 -6.88
C GLN A 32 2.25 0.14 -5.76
N ILE A 33 2.79 -0.71 -4.89
CA ILE A 33 2.12 -1.23 -3.69
C ILE A 33 1.69 -0.06 -2.80
N THR A 34 2.65 0.80 -2.46
CA THR A 34 2.43 1.89 -1.51
C THR A 34 1.45 2.91 -2.05
N TYR A 35 1.51 3.24 -3.35
CA TYR A 35 0.56 4.11 -4.01
C TYR A 35 -0.87 3.59 -3.91
N ALA A 36 -1.08 2.31 -4.25
CA ALA A 36 -2.40 1.69 -4.17
C ALA A 36 -2.92 1.65 -2.73
N LEU A 37 -2.08 1.26 -1.77
CA LEU A 37 -2.44 1.26 -0.36
C LEU A 37 -2.76 2.65 0.17
N ASN A 38 -2.06 3.70 -0.27
CA ASN A 38 -2.37 5.08 0.10
C ASN A 38 -3.77 5.49 -0.38
N ARG A 39 -4.16 5.13 -1.62
CA ARG A 39 -5.50 5.40 -2.16
C ARG A 39 -6.59 4.72 -1.35
N ILE A 40 -6.36 3.45 -0.97
CA ILE A 40 -7.29 2.64 -0.17
C ILE A 40 -7.38 3.19 1.26
N PHE A 41 -6.23 3.42 1.89
CA PHE A 41 -6.15 3.89 3.28
C PHE A 41 -6.82 5.25 3.49
N ASN A 42 -6.63 6.18 2.55
CA ASN A 42 -7.23 7.51 2.60
C ASN A 42 -8.67 7.54 2.07
N GLU A 43 -9.23 6.40 1.64
CA GLU A 43 -10.54 6.31 1.00
C GLU A 43 -10.71 7.37 -0.12
N PHE A 44 -9.63 7.63 -0.90
CA PHE A 44 -9.51 8.79 -1.78
C PHE A 44 -10.71 8.96 -2.73
N TYR A 45 -11.18 7.89 -3.34
CA TYR A 45 -12.36 7.92 -4.22
C TYR A 45 -13.66 7.70 -3.44
N ARG A 46 -13.65 6.83 -2.43
CA ARG A 46 -14.85 6.52 -1.65
C ARG A 46 -15.35 7.73 -0.86
N SER A 47 -14.45 8.54 -0.30
CA SER A 47 -14.80 9.80 0.38
C SER A 47 -15.48 10.82 -0.55
N GLN A 48 -15.29 10.69 -1.87
CA GLN A 48 -15.93 11.51 -2.89
C GLN A 48 -17.23 10.89 -3.42
N GLY A 49 -17.67 9.76 -2.88
CA GLY A 49 -18.91 9.06 -3.25
C GLY A 49 -18.77 8.05 -4.40
N TYR A 50 -17.54 7.73 -4.83
CA TYR A 50 -17.32 6.69 -5.83
C TYR A 50 -17.35 5.29 -5.22
N ASP A 51 -17.83 4.30 -5.97
CA ASP A 51 -17.88 2.89 -5.54
C ASP A 51 -16.65 2.08 -6.01
N PHE A 52 -15.46 2.66 -5.90
CA PHE A 52 -14.19 2.00 -6.18
C PHE A 52 -13.06 2.66 -5.37
N ASP A 53 -11.93 1.94 -5.21
CA ASP A 53 -10.79 2.38 -4.41
C ASP A 53 -9.70 3.02 -5.27
N ILE A 54 -9.57 2.64 -6.54
CA ILE A 54 -8.54 3.11 -7.46
C ILE A 54 -9.03 2.97 -8.91
N THR A 55 -8.56 3.86 -9.80
CA THR A 55 -8.84 3.77 -11.24
C THR A 55 -7.87 2.80 -11.93
N SER A 56 -8.15 2.49 -13.21
CA SER A 56 -7.37 1.53 -14.01
C SER A 56 -6.49 2.18 -15.08
N THR A 57 -6.24 3.49 -14.99
CA THR A 57 -5.45 4.20 -16.00
C THR A 57 -4.38 5.10 -15.37
N THR A 58 -3.21 5.22 -16.02
CA THR A 58 -2.13 6.14 -15.60
C THR A 58 -2.49 7.61 -15.70
N GLN A 59 -3.61 7.96 -16.33
CA GLN A 59 -4.10 9.32 -16.33
C GLN A 59 -4.46 9.81 -14.93
N TYR A 60 -4.92 8.90 -14.07
CA TYR A 60 -5.38 9.19 -12.71
C TYR A 60 -4.60 8.44 -11.64
N ASP A 61 -4.31 7.15 -11.88
CA ASP A 61 -3.62 6.30 -10.91
C ASP A 61 -2.64 5.32 -11.59
N GLN A 62 -3.03 4.07 -11.83
CA GLN A 62 -2.17 2.96 -12.26
C GLN A 62 -2.79 2.20 -13.42
N THR A 63 -1.95 1.66 -14.31
CA THR A 63 -2.43 0.87 -15.45
C THR A 63 -2.80 -0.54 -15.03
N TYR A 64 -4.10 -0.84 -14.99
CA TYR A 64 -4.62 -2.20 -14.84
C TYR A 64 -5.27 -2.66 -16.15
N ILE A 65 -4.82 -3.77 -16.71
CA ILE A 65 -5.32 -4.33 -17.98
C ILE A 65 -5.91 -5.71 -17.71
N LYS A 66 -7.25 -5.83 -17.77
CA LYS A 66 -7.93 -7.11 -17.54
C LYS A 66 -7.47 -8.18 -18.55
N GLY A 67 -7.08 -9.35 -18.02
CA GLY A 67 -6.65 -10.49 -18.85
C GLY A 67 -5.21 -10.38 -19.37
N ARG A 68 -4.41 -9.44 -18.85
CA ARG A 68 -3.00 -9.33 -19.20
C ARG A 68 -2.22 -10.55 -18.70
N ASP A 69 -1.29 -11.04 -19.52
CA ASP A 69 -0.29 -12.02 -19.10
C ASP A 69 0.67 -11.41 -18.07
N ILE A 70 0.89 -12.14 -17.00
CA ILE A 70 1.77 -11.72 -15.89
C ILE A 70 3.15 -12.35 -16.10
N TYR A 71 4.19 -11.53 -16.02
CA TYR A 71 5.57 -12.01 -16.09
C TYR A 71 5.96 -12.76 -14.82
N GLU A 72 6.57 -13.93 -14.99
CA GLU A 72 6.89 -14.84 -13.88
C GLU A 72 7.77 -14.21 -12.79
N ASN A 73 8.85 -13.52 -13.20
CA ASN A 73 9.74 -12.87 -12.25
C ASN A 73 9.07 -11.70 -11.51
N ILE A 74 8.20 -10.95 -12.17
CA ILE A 74 7.40 -9.90 -11.53
C ILE A 74 6.41 -10.53 -10.54
N SER A 75 5.72 -11.62 -10.93
CA SER A 75 4.82 -12.36 -10.04
C SER A 75 5.53 -12.82 -8.77
N ARG A 76 6.70 -13.44 -8.91
CA ARG A 76 7.53 -13.88 -7.78
C ARG A 76 7.88 -12.72 -6.84
N ILE A 77 8.35 -11.61 -7.39
CA ILE A 77 8.73 -10.44 -6.58
C ILE A 77 7.51 -9.87 -5.84
N VAL A 78 6.37 -9.76 -6.52
CA VAL A 78 5.15 -9.29 -5.85
C VAL A 78 4.74 -10.23 -4.71
N ASP A 79 4.78 -11.56 -4.92
CA ASP A 79 4.46 -12.53 -3.87
C ASP A 79 5.39 -12.42 -2.65
N GLU A 80 6.64 -12.01 -2.85
CA GLU A 80 7.60 -11.78 -1.77
C GLU A 80 7.34 -10.49 -0.98
N ILE A 81 6.81 -9.42 -1.61
CA ILE A 81 6.78 -8.09 -0.99
C ILE A 81 5.42 -7.38 -0.99
N PHE A 82 4.34 -8.01 -1.45
CA PHE A 82 3.02 -7.35 -1.58
C PHE A 82 2.47 -6.77 -0.28
N ASN A 83 2.94 -7.26 0.86
CA ASN A 83 2.56 -6.82 2.21
C ASN A 83 3.62 -5.92 2.88
N ASN A 84 4.52 -5.37 2.07
CA ASN A 84 5.52 -4.41 2.51
C ASN A 84 5.27 -3.07 1.79
N TYR A 85 5.33 -1.97 2.53
CA TYR A 85 5.09 -0.66 1.93
C TYR A 85 5.92 0.46 2.56
N VAL A 86 6.08 1.55 1.82
CA VAL A 86 6.87 2.72 2.21
C VAL A 86 6.05 3.62 3.14
N VAL A 87 6.69 4.09 4.18
CA VAL A 87 6.15 5.05 5.16
C VAL A 87 7.14 6.20 5.37
N ARG A 88 6.71 7.30 5.96
CA ARG A 88 7.62 8.24 6.62
C ARG A 88 8.08 7.64 7.95
N GLN A 89 9.32 7.87 8.34
CA GLN A 89 9.84 7.39 9.63
C GLN A 89 8.96 7.87 10.78
N GLY A 90 8.62 6.95 11.68
CA GLY A 90 7.73 7.21 12.80
C GLY A 90 6.24 7.22 12.45
N ARG A 91 5.86 6.88 11.21
CA ARG A 91 4.48 6.76 10.78
C ARG A 91 4.16 5.33 10.31
N VAL A 92 2.88 5.00 10.26
CA VAL A 92 2.39 3.68 9.77
C VAL A 92 1.48 3.80 8.55
N ASP A 93 1.04 5.01 8.21
CA ASP A 93 0.22 5.25 7.02
C ASP A 93 1.06 5.10 5.75
N PRO A 94 0.53 4.47 4.70
CA PRO A 94 1.22 4.35 3.43
C PRO A 94 1.55 5.73 2.86
N PHE A 95 2.84 5.97 2.57
CA PHE A 95 3.28 7.22 1.97
C PHE A 95 2.70 7.39 0.55
N PHE A 96 2.39 8.60 0.12
CA PHE A 96 1.98 8.83 -1.27
C PHE A 96 3.19 8.75 -2.19
N THR A 97 3.45 7.58 -2.73
CA THR A 97 4.57 7.28 -3.63
C THR A 97 4.21 7.59 -5.08
N ALA A 98 4.08 8.87 -5.43
CA ALA A 98 3.90 9.27 -6.82
C ALA A 98 5.04 8.75 -7.70
N TYR A 99 4.72 8.32 -8.91
CA TYR A 99 5.71 7.87 -9.89
C TYR A 99 5.22 8.11 -11.32
N CYS A 100 6.13 8.12 -12.26
CA CYS A 100 5.83 8.24 -13.68
C CYS A 100 6.93 7.58 -14.53
N ASN A 101 6.71 7.51 -15.83
CA ASN A 101 7.65 6.91 -16.76
C ASN A 101 9.06 7.53 -16.67
N GLY A 102 9.16 8.87 -16.53
CA GLY A 102 10.42 9.59 -16.42
C GLY A 102 11.07 9.94 -17.77
N THR A 103 10.44 9.55 -18.89
CA THR A 103 10.91 9.87 -20.24
C THR A 103 9.87 10.64 -21.04
N THR A 104 8.67 10.08 -21.18
CA THR A 104 7.54 10.74 -21.87
C THR A 104 6.69 11.58 -20.94
N THR A 105 6.70 11.25 -19.64
CA THR A 105 6.02 11.98 -18.56
C THR A 105 6.99 12.17 -17.40
N VAL A 106 7.13 13.41 -16.95
CA VAL A 106 7.95 13.78 -15.80
C VAL A 106 7.03 14.21 -14.67
N CYS A 107 7.34 13.79 -13.45
CA CYS A 107 6.58 14.11 -12.24
C CYS A 107 7.52 14.36 -11.04
N ASP A 108 6.96 14.91 -9.98
CA ASP A 108 7.64 15.01 -8.71
C ASP A 108 7.46 13.69 -7.92
N GLY A 109 8.26 12.69 -8.29
CA GLY A 109 8.19 11.34 -7.74
C GLY A 109 9.21 10.40 -8.37
N LEU A 110 8.99 9.09 -8.25
CA LEU A 110 9.89 8.09 -8.80
C LEU A 110 9.83 8.07 -10.34
N SER A 111 10.98 8.25 -10.97
CA SER A 111 11.16 8.04 -12.41
C SER A 111 11.45 6.56 -12.68
N GLN A 112 10.51 5.86 -13.33
CA GLN A 112 10.63 4.42 -13.57
C GLN A 112 11.91 4.08 -14.35
N TRP A 113 12.22 4.79 -15.43
CA TRP A 113 13.45 4.55 -16.20
C TRP A 113 14.73 4.92 -15.45
N GLU A 114 14.72 5.95 -14.60
CA GLU A 114 15.90 6.29 -13.79
C GLU A 114 16.22 5.22 -12.76
N THR A 115 15.24 4.46 -12.28
CA THR A 115 15.50 3.32 -11.38
C THR A 115 16.42 2.29 -12.01
N VAL A 116 16.35 2.09 -13.33
CA VAL A 116 17.22 1.17 -14.05
C VAL A 116 18.69 1.64 -13.97
N ALA A 117 18.94 2.90 -14.30
CA ALA A 117 20.29 3.46 -14.24
C ALA A 117 20.86 3.44 -12.80
N LEU A 118 20.03 3.68 -11.78
CA LEU A 118 20.43 3.60 -10.38
C LEU A 118 20.74 2.15 -9.94
N ALA A 119 19.93 1.19 -10.39
CA ALA A 119 20.17 -0.22 -10.13
C ALA A 119 21.46 -0.73 -10.81
N GLU A 120 21.75 -0.29 -12.03
CA GLU A 120 23.00 -0.59 -12.76
C GLU A 120 24.23 -0.01 -12.05
N GLN A 121 24.07 1.08 -11.29
CA GLN A 121 25.11 1.65 -10.41
C GLN A 121 25.26 0.88 -9.09
N GLY A 122 24.47 -0.18 -8.87
CA GLY A 122 24.53 -1.03 -7.70
C GLY A 122 23.70 -0.55 -6.50
N LEU A 123 22.78 0.40 -6.67
CA LEU A 123 21.91 0.82 -5.58
C LEU A 123 20.89 -0.29 -5.26
N THR A 124 20.66 -0.49 -3.96
CA THR A 124 19.60 -1.36 -3.47
C THR A 124 18.21 -0.76 -3.73
N PRO A 125 17.12 -1.57 -3.74
CA PRO A 125 15.76 -1.04 -3.89
C PRO A 125 15.44 0.09 -2.89
N TYR A 126 15.86 -0.06 -1.64
CA TYR A 126 15.66 0.95 -0.60
C TYR A 126 16.41 2.26 -0.89
N GLN A 127 17.67 2.19 -1.31
CA GLN A 127 18.45 3.36 -1.69
C GLN A 127 17.86 4.07 -2.92
N ILE A 128 17.30 3.31 -3.87
CA ILE A 128 16.59 3.87 -5.03
C ILE A 128 15.34 4.64 -4.54
N LEU A 129 14.55 4.05 -3.66
CA LEU A 129 13.37 4.73 -3.08
C LEU A 129 13.77 6.00 -2.32
N GLN A 130 14.84 5.95 -1.53
CA GLN A 130 15.35 7.12 -0.81
C GLN A 130 15.79 8.26 -1.74
N LYS A 131 16.30 7.93 -2.93
CA LYS A 131 16.69 8.92 -3.93
C LYS A 131 15.53 9.80 -4.37
N PHE A 132 14.31 9.20 -4.50
CA PHE A 132 13.13 9.90 -4.99
C PHE A 132 12.23 10.44 -3.86
N TYR A 133 12.15 9.74 -2.73
CA TYR A 133 11.20 10.07 -1.66
C TYR A 133 11.85 10.66 -0.40
N GLY A 134 13.19 10.76 -0.38
CA GLY A 134 13.94 11.35 0.75
C GLY A 134 14.50 10.29 1.71
N GLN A 135 15.40 10.75 2.58
CA GLN A 135 16.13 9.88 3.51
C GLN A 135 15.29 9.46 4.73
N ASP A 136 14.19 10.16 4.96
CA ASP A 136 13.27 9.98 6.09
C ASP A 136 12.16 8.96 5.82
N ILE A 137 12.32 8.10 4.81
CA ILE A 137 11.41 6.98 4.55
C ILE A 137 11.84 5.72 5.32
N GLY A 138 10.87 4.84 5.57
CA GLY A 138 11.05 3.48 6.06
C GLY A 138 10.20 2.50 5.26
N ILE A 139 10.43 1.22 5.42
CA ILE A 139 9.58 0.15 4.89
C ILE A 139 8.97 -0.60 6.08
N LEU A 140 7.64 -0.66 6.14
CA LEU A 140 6.96 -1.59 7.02
C LEU A 140 6.84 -2.92 6.29
N GLU A 141 7.26 -3.99 6.97
CA GLU A 141 7.30 -5.34 6.40
C GLU A 141 6.28 -6.26 7.06
N ASN A 142 5.81 -7.24 6.30
CA ASN A 142 4.89 -8.29 6.78
C ASN A 142 3.62 -7.74 7.42
N VAL A 143 3.11 -6.64 6.90
CA VAL A 143 1.87 -6.05 7.40
C VAL A 143 0.70 -6.93 6.95
N PRO A 144 -0.25 -7.28 7.85
CA PRO A 144 -1.43 -8.03 7.46
C PRO A 144 -2.27 -7.19 6.49
N ILE A 145 -2.22 -7.52 5.20
CA ILE A 145 -3.09 -6.94 4.19
C ILE A 145 -4.32 -7.83 4.10
N SER A 146 -5.40 -7.40 4.73
CA SER A 146 -6.67 -8.10 4.64
C SER A 146 -7.32 -7.83 3.28
N ALA A 147 -7.47 -8.87 2.47
CA ALA A 147 -8.34 -8.84 1.30
C ALA A 147 -9.79 -8.81 1.81
N ASN A 148 -10.47 -7.67 1.70
CA ASN A 148 -11.89 -7.49 2.04
C ASN A 148 -12.24 -7.55 3.54
N VAL A 149 -11.68 -6.66 4.37
CA VAL A 149 -12.41 -6.26 5.57
C VAL A 149 -13.32 -5.09 5.14
N PRO A 150 -14.65 -5.24 5.15
CA PRO A 150 -15.54 -4.10 4.94
C PRO A 150 -15.21 -3.07 6.02
N SER A 151 -14.99 -1.81 5.64
CA SER A 151 -14.78 -0.70 6.58
C SER A 151 -15.99 -0.46 7.50
N TYR A 152 -17.14 -1.05 7.13
CA TYR A 152 -18.36 -1.05 7.91
C TYR A 152 -18.90 -2.49 8.06
N PRO A 153 -19.10 -2.99 9.28
CA PRO A 153 -19.53 -4.37 9.53
C PRO A 153 -21.01 -4.65 9.19
N GLY A 154 -21.72 -3.72 8.60
CA GLY A 154 -23.14 -3.84 8.25
C GLY A 154 -24.10 -3.52 9.41
N ALA A 155 -23.62 -3.39 10.63
CA ALA A 155 -24.36 -2.98 11.81
C ALA A 155 -23.48 -2.15 12.74
N ALA A 156 -24.09 -1.21 13.49
CA ALA A 156 -23.37 -0.44 14.48
C ALA A 156 -22.95 -1.36 15.64
N LEU A 157 -21.68 -1.33 15.98
CA LEU A 157 -21.15 -2.01 17.17
C LEU A 157 -21.46 -1.22 18.43
N ARG A 158 -21.75 -1.94 19.51
CA ARG A 158 -22.19 -1.36 20.78
C ARG A 158 -21.54 -2.07 21.96
N LEU A 159 -21.58 -1.42 23.10
CA LEU A 159 -21.11 -1.98 24.36
C LEU A 159 -21.73 -3.37 24.60
N GLY A 160 -20.88 -4.37 24.82
CA GLY A 160 -21.26 -5.77 25.00
C GLY A 160 -21.21 -6.63 23.74
N ASP A 161 -21.06 -6.04 22.55
CA ASP A 161 -20.83 -6.83 21.34
C ASP A 161 -19.47 -7.55 21.41
N ALA A 162 -19.40 -8.72 20.79
CA ALA A 162 -18.16 -9.51 20.79
C ALA A 162 -17.96 -10.24 19.45
N GLY A 163 -16.69 -10.44 19.10
CA GLY A 163 -16.31 -11.22 17.92
C GLY A 163 -15.17 -10.63 17.13
N ASN A 164 -14.86 -11.27 16.00
CA ASN A 164 -13.72 -10.88 15.15
C ASN A 164 -13.82 -9.46 14.60
N THR A 165 -15.01 -8.96 14.32
CA THR A 165 -15.23 -7.59 13.86
C THR A 165 -14.80 -6.57 14.91
N VAL A 166 -15.16 -6.79 16.17
CA VAL A 166 -14.74 -5.95 17.30
C VAL A 166 -13.22 -6.01 17.45
N LYS A 167 -12.64 -7.22 17.40
CA LYS A 167 -11.19 -7.40 17.50
C LYS A 167 -10.44 -6.67 16.38
N THR A 168 -10.95 -6.72 15.17
CA THR A 168 -10.36 -5.99 14.03
C THR A 168 -10.37 -4.49 14.30
N ILE A 169 -11.49 -3.92 14.75
CA ILE A 169 -11.60 -2.49 15.07
C ILE A 169 -10.63 -2.10 16.19
N GLN A 170 -10.53 -2.91 17.25
CA GLN A 170 -9.57 -2.66 18.34
C GLN A 170 -8.13 -2.62 17.84
N LEU A 171 -7.74 -3.54 16.94
CA LEU A 171 -6.40 -3.57 16.34
C LEU A 171 -6.16 -2.35 15.45
N GLU A 172 -7.15 -1.94 14.68
CA GLU A 172 -7.06 -0.74 13.84
C GLU A 172 -6.97 0.55 14.66
N LEU A 173 -7.76 0.67 15.74
CA LEU A 173 -7.67 1.79 16.69
C LEU A 173 -6.29 1.85 17.36
N ASN A 174 -5.74 0.70 17.77
CA ASN A 174 -4.39 0.64 18.32
C ASN A 174 -3.33 1.08 17.31
N ARG A 175 -3.50 0.73 16.04
CA ARG A 175 -2.63 1.18 14.96
C ARG A 175 -2.73 2.69 14.71
N ILE A 176 -3.93 3.26 14.80
CA ILE A 176 -4.14 4.72 14.74
C ILE A 176 -3.48 5.39 15.95
N ALA A 177 -3.62 4.81 17.15
CA ALA A 177 -3.02 5.31 18.38
C ALA A 177 -1.50 5.43 18.33
N ASP A 178 -0.80 4.64 17.50
CA ASP A 178 0.65 4.76 17.28
C ASP A 178 1.05 6.13 16.71
N ASN A 179 0.19 6.74 15.90
CA ASN A 179 0.41 8.07 15.31
C ASN A 179 -0.33 9.20 16.06
N TYR A 180 -1.31 8.86 16.87
CA TYR A 180 -2.17 9.82 17.58
C TYR A 180 -2.19 9.50 19.07
N PRO A 181 -1.20 9.95 19.86
CA PRO A 181 -1.07 9.62 21.29
C PRO A 181 -2.27 10.04 22.17
N ALA A 182 -3.16 10.90 21.65
CA ALA A 182 -4.39 11.26 22.34
C ALA A 182 -5.44 10.13 22.34
N ILE A 183 -5.28 9.11 21.49
CA ILE A 183 -6.12 7.92 21.44
C ILE A 183 -5.47 6.86 22.31
N PRO A 184 -6.10 6.42 23.41
CA PRO A 184 -5.54 5.38 24.27
C PRO A 184 -5.53 4.03 23.52
N LYS A 185 -4.49 3.23 23.73
CA LYS A 185 -4.45 1.86 23.23
C LYS A 185 -5.45 0.99 23.99
N ILE A 186 -6.10 0.09 23.27
CA ILE A 186 -7.02 -0.91 23.79
C ILE A 186 -6.21 -2.20 24.03
N GLU A 187 -5.93 -2.50 25.27
CA GLU A 187 -5.17 -3.70 25.64
C GLU A 187 -5.87 -4.47 26.78
N PRO A 188 -6.20 -5.75 26.55
CA PRO A 188 -5.99 -6.52 25.33
C PRO A 188 -7.02 -6.21 24.23
N ALA A 189 -6.61 -6.34 22.95
CA ALA A 189 -7.53 -6.35 21.81
C ALA A 189 -8.20 -7.74 21.74
N ASP A 190 -9.15 -7.98 22.62
CA ASP A 190 -9.75 -9.29 22.88
C ASP A 190 -11.00 -9.59 22.02
N GLY A 191 -11.52 -8.55 21.34
CA GLY A 191 -12.73 -8.67 20.54
C GLY A 191 -14.02 -8.49 21.35
N VAL A 192 -13.96 -7.92 22.54
CA VAL A 192 -15.13 -7.50 23.32
C VAL A 192 -15.23 -5.96 23.26
N PHE A 193 -16.37 -5.46 22.80
CA PHE A 193 -16.65 -4.01 22.78
C PHE A 193 -17.00 -3.55 24.20
N ASP A 194 -15.99 -3.15 24.92
CA ASP A 194 -16.08 -2.64 26.27
C ASP A 194 -15.95 -1.10 26.31
N ILE A 195 -15.93 -0.53 27.51
CA ILE A 195 -15.80 0.93 27.71
C ILE A 195 -14.47 1.46 27.14
N ALA A 196 -13.40 0.65 27.15
CA ALA A 196 -12.12 1.06 26.58
C ALA A 196 -12.19 1.14 25.05
N THR A 197 -13.01 0.31 24.42
CA THR A 197 -13.26 0.32 22.97
C THR A 197 -14.20 1.47 22.56
N GLU A 198 -15.09 1.93 23.45
CA GLU A 198 -16.07 2.99 23.19
C GLU A 198 -15.48 4.41 23.29
N ASN A 199 -14.45 4.62 24.12
CA ASN A 199 -13.84 5.93 24.40
C ASN A 199 -12.73 6.28 23.41
#